data_293eb9db13a77fcd84b1d9d196d97e94
#
_entry.id   293eb9db13a77fcd84b1d9d196d97e94
#
_cell.length_a   1.000
_cell.length_b   1.000
_cell.length_c   1.000
_cell.angle_alpha   90.00
_cell.angle_beta   90.00
_cell.angle_gamma   90.00
#
_symmetry.space_group_name_H-M   'P 1'
#
loop_
_entity.id
_entity.type
_entity.pdbx_description
1 polymer ?
#
loop_
_entity_poly.entity_id
_entity_poly.type
_entity_poly.pdbx_seq_one_letter_code
_entity_poly.pdbx_strand_id
1 'polypeptide(L)'
;MTSARSTISKPISAEMSASRGAPAAGTDVDKPFSCQAFPKRSAGVLLHPTALPGDGPVGSLGAEARRFVDIIAAAGFSWWQVCPLGPTGYGDSPYQALSVFAGNPYLLDLADLGARKLLTPEEIASLRRGSDGRTDYGRLWNQLRPTLQLAARRGALILKQNAAFQRFREKQAGWLDAWCRFSALREANGFTAPDKWTIDDAPSGLVAEAEVLQFLFAEQWHSLREYAHGKGVRFFGDEPIYVSADGCDAKTRPELFQLDEAGRPVAVAGVPPDYFAADGQLWGNPLYSWERHAADGFAWWKARVHHDLELFDAIRIDHFRGIHDFWSVPAGAPNAREGQWFDGPGLAFTGALAGLPLVAEDLGLLSPGVDVLRKDSGLPGMSVLQFGFGGPPEGNPHFPTNITADRVVYTGTHDNDTVVGWYAQASAEERTRVEAVFGAMDAPHIRLAEAALASPGIAAFIPVQDLLGLGAEARFNTPGNPQGNWGWRMSDLQLTTLAATAGAWKQRLKAAQRLSA
;
A
#
# COMPACT_ATOMS: atom_id res chain seq x y z
N MET A 1 -4.76 40.58 20.29
CA MET A 1 -4.43 39.30 20.96
C MET A 1 -5.73 38.49 21.04
N THR A 2 -6.07 37.79 19.98
CA THR A 2 -7.22 36.88 19.91
C THR A 2 -6.66 35.49 19.76
N SER A 3 -6.71 34.72 20.84
CA SER A 3 -6.32 33.32 20.93
C SER A 3 -7.19 32.49 19.97
N ALA A 4 -6.63 32.02 18.90
CA ALA A 4 -7.23 30.95 18.08
C ALA A 4 -7.15 29.66 18.89
N ARG A 5 -8.24 29.25 19.52
CA ARG A 5 -8.37 27.93 20.13
C ARG A 5 -8.36 26.89 19.02
N SER A 6 -7.34 26.03 19.05
CA SER A 6 -7.31 24.77 18.32
C SER A 6 -8.56 23.96 18.68
N THR A 7 -9.47 23.76 17.75
CA THR A 7 -10.67 22.91 17.94
C THR A 7 -10.22 21.46 17.88
N ILE A 8 -9.91 20.88 19.03
CA ILE A 8 -9.76 19.43 19.21
C ILE A 8 -11.16 18.84 19.14
N SER A 9 -11.39 17.85 18.27
CA SER A 9 -12.64 17.08 18.20
C SER A 9 -13.00 16.52 19.57
N LYS A 10 -14.30 16.44 19.91
CA LYS A 10 -14.74 16.00 21.24
C LYS A 10 -14.60 14.48 21.40
N PRO A 11 -14.18 13.97 22.57
CA PRO A 11 -14.13 12.54 22.84
C PRO A 11 -15.53 11.93 22.92
N ILE A 12 -15.65 10.65 22.51
CA ILE A 12 -16.89 9.88 22.59
C ILE A 12 -17.18 9.58 24.07
N SER A 13 -18.32 10.06 24.59
CA SER A 13 -18.82 9.62 25.89
C SER A 13 -19.53 8.27 25.75
N ALA A 14 -19.26 7.33 26.66
CA ALA A 14 -19.72 5.94 26.62
C ALA A 14 -21.26 5.74 26.79
N GLU A 15 -22.06 6.78 26.71
CA GLU A 15 -23.51 6.75 27.06
C GLU A 15 -24.45 7.20 25.94
N MET A 16 -24.19 6.95 24.67
CA MET A 16 -25.19 7.20 23.62
C MET A 16 -25.28 6.08 22.58
N SER A 17 -25.75 4.92 23.02
CA SER A 17 -26.12 3.83 22.13
C SER A 17 -27.52 3.29 22.44
N ALA A 18 -28.53 4.12 22.31
CA ALA A 18 -29.93 3.60 22.25
C ALA A 18 -30.82 4.60 21.53
N SER A 19 -31.24 4.25 20.35
CA SER A 19 -32.35 4.78 19.55
C SER A 19 -31.99 5.45 18.23
N ARG A 20 -31.70 4.63 17.22
CA ARG A 20 -32.14 4.92 15.83
C ARG A 20 -32.65 3.63 15.22
N GLY A 21 -33.90 3.66 14.75
CA GLY A 21 -34.62 2.52 14.19
C GLY A 21 -33.90 1.94 12.98
N ALA A 22 -33.90 0.61 12.90
CA ALA A 22 -33.37 -0.14 11.78
C ALA A 22 -34.11 0.24 10.48
N PRO A 23 -33.40 0.56 9.38
CA PRO A 23 -34.02 0.59 8.07
C PRO A 23 -34.35 -0.86 7.66
N ALA A 24 -35.52 -1.04 7.06
CA ALA A 24 -36.02 -2.33 6.58
C ALA A 24 -35.03 -2.94 5.57
N ALA A 25 -34.45 -4.07 5.91
CA ALA A 25 -33.63 -4.86 5.02
C ALA A 25 -34.51 -5.58 4.01
N GLY A 26 -34.67 -4.96 2.84
CA GLY A 26 -35.06 -5.66 1.61
C GLY A 26 -33.79 -6.06 0.85
N THR A 27 -33.08 -7.07 1.31
CA THR A 27 -31.96 -7.62 0.53
C THR A 27 -32.51 -8.48 -0.59
N ASP A 28 -32.36 -8.00 -1.81
CA ASP A 28 -32.52 -8.75 -3.05
C ASP A 28 -31.38 -9.80 -3.08
N VAL A 29 -31.60 -10.97 -2.49
CA VAL A 29 -30.58 -12.02 -2.22
C VAL A 29 -30.04 -12.64 -3.50
N ASP A 30 -30.61 -12.34 -4.66
CA ASP A 30 -30.30 -12.99 -5.94
C ASP A 30 -29.41 -12.17 -6.88
N LYS A 31 -29.07 -10.92 -6.55
CA LYS A 31 -28.13 -10.15 -7.37
C LYS A 31 -26.69 -10.39 -6.93
N PRO A 32 -25.78 -10.76 -7.88
CA PRO A 32 -24.37 -10.87 -7.54
C PRO A 32 -23.84 -9.52 -7.08
N PHE A 33 -23.02 -9.51 -6.03
CA PHE A 33 -22.32 -8.28 -5.60
C PHE A 33 -21.47 -7.75 -6.76
N SER A 34 -21.54 -6.47 -7.01
CA SER A 34 -20.72 -5.78 -8.00
C SER A 34 -20.16 -4.50 -7.40
N CYS A 35 -18.91 -4.18 -7.71
CA CYS A 35 -18.26 -2.95 -7.28
C CYS A 35 -17.39 -2.39 -8.42
N GLN A 36 -17.04 -1.11 -8.32
CA GLN A 36 -16.20 -0.45 -9.33
C GLN A 36 -14.78 -1.04 -9.38
N ALA A 37 -14.22 -1.44 -8.23
CA ALA A 37 -12.90 -2.02 -8.16
C ALA A 37 -12.78 -3.34 -8.94
N PHE A 38 -13.78 -4.22 -8.78
CA PHE A 38 -13.80 -5.54 -9.42
C PHE A 38 -15.16 -5.77 -10.09
N PRO A 39 -15.30 -5.42 -11.38
CA PRO A 39 -16.58 -5.57 -12.10
C PRO A 39 -17.00 -7.03 -12.32
N LYS A 40 -16.09 -7.98 -12.13
CA LYS A 40 -16.35 -9.43 -12.17
C LYS A 40 -15.45 -10.18 -11.19
N ARG A 41 -15.85 -11.41 -10.81
CA ARG A 41 -15.00 -12.28 -10.00
C ARG A 41 -13.64 -12.47 -10.68
N SER A 42 -12.58 -12.23 -9.94
CA SER A 42 -11.22 -12.20 -10.47
C SER A 42 -10.20 -12.70 -9.46
N ALA A 43 -8.95 -12.88 -9.90
CA ALA A 43 -7.84 -13.22 -9.03
C ALA A 43 -6.60 -12.41 -9.37
N GLY A 44 -5.79 -12.15 -8.36
CA GLY A 44 -4.56 -11.38 -8.46
C GLY A 44 -3.42 -11.97 -7.63
N VAL A 45 -2.25 -11.40 -7.85
CA VAL A 45 -1.01 -11.73 -7.14
C VAL A 45 -0.54 -10.50 -6.39
N LEU A 46 -0.13 -10.66 -5.13
CA LEU A 46 0.48 -9.60 -4.34
C LEU A 46 2.00 -9.72 -4.40
N LEU A 47 2.65 -8.69 -4.90
CA LEU A 47 4.11 -8.52 -4.90
C LEU A 47 4.48 -7.05 -5.05
N HIS A 48 5.25 -6.48 -4.12
CA HIS A 48 5.78 -5.13 -4.31
C HIS A 48 6.95 -5.14 -5.32
N PRO A 49 7.08 -4.14 -6.22
CA PRO A 49 8.11 -4.13 -7.26
C PRO A 49 9.55 -4.23 -6.73
N THR A 50 9.84 -3.73 -5.52
CA THR A 50 11.15 -3.88 -4.87
C THR A 50 11.57 -5.34 -4.70
N ALA A 51 10.60 -6.25 -4.60
CA ALA A 51 10.82 -7.68 -4.43
C ALA A 51 11.03 -8.45 -5.75
N LEU A 52 11.01 -7.79 -6.90
CA LEU A 52 11.35 -8.40 -8.19
C LEU A 52 12.83 -8.79 -8.24
N PRO A 53 13.19 -9.89 -8.95
CA PRO A 53 14.58 -10.29 -9.10
C PRO A 53 15.38 -9.31 -9.97
N GLY A 54 16.64 -9.60 -10.19
CA GLY A 54 17.55 -8.89 -11.09
C GLY A 54 18.88 -8.51 -10.43
N ASP A 55 19.83 -8.00 -11.22
CA ASP A 55 21.20 -7.72 -10.80
C ASP A 55 21.37 -6.44 -9.97
N GLY A 56 20.40 -5.53 -10.04
CA GLY A 56 20.44 -4.26 -9.30
C GLY A 56 20.24 -4.46 -7.80
N PRO A 57 20.44 -3.41 -7.00
CA PRO A 57 20.30 -3.48 -5.53
C PRO A 57 18.85 -3.63 -5.04
N VAL A 58 17.88 -3.43 -5.93
CA VAL A 58 16.44 -3.53 -5.66
C VAL A 58 15.71 -3.95 -6.94
N GLY A 59 14.51 -4.50 -6.85
CA GLY A 59 13.64 -4.72 -8.00
C GLY A 59 13.21 -3.40 -8.66
N SER A 60 13.04 -3.41 -9.98
CA SER A 60 12.76 -2.21 -10.77
C SER A 60 11.61 -2.41 -11.78
N LEU A 61 11.18 -1.31 -12.41
CA LEU A 61 10.09 -1.28 -13.40
C LEU A 61 10.52 -1.77 -14.80
N GLY A 62 11.65 -2.46 -14.89
CA GLY A 62 12.28 -2.88 -16.14
C GLY A 62 11.82 -4.24 -16.67
N ALA A 63 12.78 -4.97 -17.24
CA ALA A 63 12.55 -6.24 -17.93
C ALA A 63 11.91 -7.30 -17.01
N GLU A 64 12.37 -7.41 -15.75
CA GLU A 64 11.86 -8.42 -14.82
C GLU A 64 10.42 -8.13 -14.37
N ALA A 65 10.02 -6.86 -14.30
CA ALA A 65 8.62 -6.48 -14.07
C ALA A 65 7.73 -6.93 -15.24
N ARG A 66 8.17 -6.75 -16.48
CA ARG A 66 7.44 -7.22 -17.67
C ARG A 66 7.39 -8.74 -17.72
N ARG A 67 8.50 -9.43 -17.42
CA ARG A 67 8.55 -10.89 -17.32
C ARG A 67 7.59 -11.42 -16.25
N PHE A 68 7.50 -10.73 -15.10
CA PHE A 68 6.54 -11.08 -14.07
C PHE A 68 5.08 -10.92 -14.56
N VAL A 69 4.77 -9.84 -15.28
CA VAL A 69 3.47 -9.65 -15.93
C VAL A 69 3.14 -10.81 -16.89
N ASP A 70 4.10 -11.20 -17.74
CA ASP A 70 3.89 -12.33 -18.66
C ASP A 70 3.58 -13.64 -17.93
N ILE A 71 4.26 -13.90 -16.81
CA ILE A 71 4.08 -15.12 -16.02
C ILE A 71 2.71 -15.14 -15.36
N ILE A 72 2.29 -14.06 -14.68
CA ILE A 72 1.00 -14.03 -14.00
C ILE A 72 -0.16 -14.01 -15.00
N ALA A 73 -0.02 -13.37 -16.16
CA ALA A 73 -0.98 -13.44 -17.25
C ALA A 73 -1.10 -14.87 -17.81
N ALA A 74 0.02 -15.56 -18.05
CA ALA A 74 0.04 -16.96 -18.50
C ALA A 74 -0.60 -17.90 -17.47
N ALA A 75 -0.44 -17.61 -16.17
CA ALA A 75 -1.09 -18.30 -15.07
C ALA A 75 -2.60 -17.98 -14.96
N GLY A 76 -3.11 -16.98 -15.69
CA GLY A 76 -4.52 -16.60 -15.72
C GLY A 76 -4.93 -15.58 -14.66
N PHE A 77 -4.00 -15.01 -13.91
CA PHE A 77 -4.26 -13.88 -13.01
C PHE A 77 -4.49 -12.61 -13.83
N SER A 78 -5.44 -11.79 -13.37
CA SER A 78 -5.81 -10.53 -14.04
C SER A 78 -5.45 -9.29 -13.23
N TRP A 79 -4.83 -9.46 -12.04
CA TRP A 79 -4.44 -8.37 -11.18
C TRP A 79 -3.05 -8.57 -10.59
N TRP A 80 -2.31 -7.48 -10.53
CA TRP A 80 -1.08 -7.36 -9.76
C TRP A 80 -1.28 -6.31 -8.66
N GLN A 81 -1.33 -6.75 -7.40
CA GLN A 81 -1.39 -5.87 -6.25
C GLN A 81 0.01 -5.47 -5.82
N VAL A 82 0.18 -4.19 -5.52
CA VAL A 82 1.43 -3.60 -5.03
C VAL A 82 1.17 -2.83 -3.73
N CYS A 83 2.18 -2.71 -2.86
CA CYS A 83 2.18 -1.75 -1.76
C CYS A 83 2.39 -0.32 -2.29
N PRO A 84 2.27 0.74 -1.46
CA PRO A 84 2.44 2.11 -1.91
C PRO A 84 3.75 2.34 -2.67
N LEU A 85 3.71 3.13 -3.74
CA LEU A 85 4.86 3.38 -4.63
C LEU A 85 5.61 4.68 -4.29
N GLY A 86 5.30 5.32 -3.18
CA GLY A 86 5.92 6.57 -2.76
C GLY A 86 7.39 6.43 -2.33
N PRO A 87 8.14 7.55 -2.33
CA PRO A 87 9.53 7.57 -1.86
C PRO A 87 9.61 7.23 -0.38
N THR A 88 10.33 6.18 -0.02
CA THR A 88 10.43 5.71 1.36
C THR A 88 11.24 6.66 2.24
N GLY A 89 10.84 6.77 3.50
CA GLY A 89 11.53 7.51 4.55
C GLY A 89 12.25 6.58 5.52
N TYR A 90 12.09 6.85 6.80
CA TYR A 90 12.65 6.04 7.88
C TYR A 90 12.07 4.62 7.88
N GLY A 91 12.94 3.62 8.10
CA GLY A 91 12.55 2.21 8.18
C GLY A 91 12.19 1.56 6.84
N ASP A 92 12.44 2.25 5.72
CA ASP A 92 12.25 1.74 4.35
C ASP A 92 10.81 1.29 4.03
N SER A 93 9.86 1.58 4.93
CA SER A 93 8.46 1.21 4.79
C SER A 93 7.77 2.01 3.69
N PRO A 94 7.10 1.38 2.73
CA PRO A 94 6.28 2.07 1.74
C PRO A 94 5.09 2.79 2.37
N TYR A 95 4.65 2.39 3.58
CA TYR A 95 3.56 3.05 4.33
C TYR A 95 4.00 4.31 5.09
N GLN A 96 5.31 4.60 5.11
CA GLN A 96 5.88 5.83 5.64
C GLN A 96 6.50 6.67 4.51
N ALA A 97 5.80 6.74 3.38
CA ALA A 97 6.26 7.52 2.23
C ALA A 97 6.38 9.00 2.57
N LEU A 98 7.39 9.65 2.02
CA LEU A 98 7.65 11.09 2.20
C LEU A 98 6.71 11.99 1.40
N SER A 99 5.92 11.42 0.50
CA SER A 99 4.85 12.09 -0.24
C SER A 99 3.84 11.06 -0.69
N VAL A 100 2.56 11.42 -0.67
CA VAL A 100 1.47 10.60 -1.20
C VAL A 100 1.28 10.74 -2.71
N PHE A 101 2.00 11.66 -3.35
CA PHE A 101 1.91 11.92 -4.80
C PHE A 101 3.15 11.47 -5.56
N ALA A 102 4.33 11.58 -4.94
CA ALA A 102 5.58 11.29 -5.63
C ALA A 102 5.84 9.79 -5.79
N GLY A 103 6.41 9.40 -6.93
CA GLY A 103 6.88 8.04 -7.14
C GLY A 103 8.28 7.79 -6.58
N ASN A 104 8.55 6.56 -6.18
CA ASN A 104 9.84 6.14 -5.61
C ASN A 104 10.92 6.00 -6.70
N PRO A 105 11.94 6.87 -6.72
CA PRO A 105 12.98 6.82 -7.74
C PRO A 105 13.82 5.53 -7.71
N TYR A 106 13.86 4.82 -6.59
CA TYR A 106 14.58 3.54 -6.50
C TYR A 106 14.01 2.45 -7.39
N LEU A 107 12.77 2.59 -7.84
CA LEU A 107 12.13 1.66 -8.77
C LEU A 107 12.53 1.88 -10.23
N LEU A 108 13.29 2.95 -10.55
CA LEU A 108 13.72 3.23 -11.92
C LEU A 108 14.59 2.12 -12.50
N ASP A 109 14.28 1.73 -13.72
CA ASP A 109 15.09 0.78 -14.48
C ASP A 109 16.36 1.45 -15.03
N LEU A 110 17.50 0.95 -14.60
CA LEU A 110 18.81 1.47 -15.01
C LEU A 110 19.11 1.22 -16.51
N ALA A 111 18.56 0.16 -17.09
CA ALA A 111 18.75 -0.13 -18.50
C ALA A 111 18.07 0.93 -19.40
N ASP A 112 16.87 1.37 -19.02
CA ASP A 112 16.19 2.50 -19.68
C ASP A 112 16.98 3.81 -19.53
N LEU A 113 17.55 4.09 -18.33
CA LEU A 113 18.41 5.25 -18.15
C LEU A 113 19.66 5.21 -19.03
N GLY A 114 20.23 4.03 -19.23
CA GLY A 114 21.32 3.80 -20.18
C GLY A 114 20.89 4.04 -21.63
N ALA A 115 19.75 3.51 -22.05
CA ALA A 115 19.20 3.70 -23.41
C ALA A 115 18.93 5.19 -23.70
N ARG A 116 18.52 5.96 -22.69
CA ARG A 116 18.35 7.42 -22.76
C ARG A 116 19.67 8.19 -22.68
N LYS A 117 20.81 7.53 -22.54
CA LYS A 117 22.15 8.13 -22.38
C LYS A 117 22.28 9.01 -21.11
N LEU A 118 21.48 8.73 -20.10
CA LEU A 118 21.57 9.36 -18.78
C LEU A 118 22.60 8.68 -17.89
N LEU A 119 22.88 7.39 -18.13
CA LEU A 119 23.95 6.62 -17.48
C LEU A 119 24.82 5.91 -18.53
N THR A 120 26.10 5.73 -18.22
CA THR A 120 27.01 4.92 -19.04
C THR A 120 26.89 3.43 -18.67
N PRO A 121 27.33 2.50 -19.55
CA PRO A 121 27.38 1.09 -19.23
C PRO A 121 28.19 0.77 -17.95
N GLU A 122 29.29 1.49 -17.73
CA GLU A 122 30.18 1.30 -16.58
C GLU A 122 29.50 1.74 -15.27
N GLU A 123 28.75 2.86 -15.28
CA GLU A 123 27.98 3.35 -14.14
C GLU A 123 26.89 2.34 -13.76
N ILE A 124 26.19 1.78 -14.74
CA ILE A 124 25.19 0.72 -14.52
C ILE A 124 25.86 -0.55 -13.99
N ALA A 125 26.98 -0.98 -14.60
CA ALA A 125 27.68 -2.19 -14.20
C ALA A 125 28.19 -2.11 -12.75
N SER A 126 28.55 -0.94 -12.26
CA SER A 126 29.02 -0.72 -10.88
C SER A 126 27.94 -1.06 -9.83
N LEU A 127 26.66 -0.98 -10.21
CA LEU A 127 25.50 -1.31 -9.35
C LEU A 127 25.09 -2.78 -9.43
N ARG A 128 25.55 -3.52 -10.44
CA ARG A 128 25.21 -4.93 -10.67
C ARG A 128 26.10 -5.84 -9.85
N ARG A 129 25.54 -6.51 -8.84
CA ARG A 129 26.28 -7.46 -7.98
C ARG A 129 25.50 -8.75 -7.69
N GLY A 130 24.41 -8.98 -8.43
CA GLY A 130 23.47 -10.04 -8.09
C GLY A 130 22.67 -9.74 -6.83
N SER A 131 21.69 -10.56 -6.54
CA SER A 131 20.85 -10.49 -5.33
C SER A 131 21.10 -11.75 -4.50
N ASP A 132 21.28 -11.57 -3.20
CA ASP A 132 21.29 -12.64 -2.19
C ASP A 132 19.88 -13.00 -1.70
N GLY A 133 18.83 -12.57 -2.39
CA GLY A 133 17.43 -12.74 -2.01
C GLY A 133 16.90 -11.63 -1.11
N ARG A 134 17.65 -10.55 -0.92
CA ARG A 134 17.24 -9.39 -0.13
C ARG A 134 17.58 -8.07 -0.81
N THR A 135 16.75 -7.06 -0.55
CA THR A 135 17.04 -5.66 -0.87
C THR A 135 18.07 -5.13 0.11
N ASP A 136 19.17 -4.57 -0.41
CA ASP A 136 20.21 -3.93 0.39
C ASP A 136 19.98 -2.41 0.45
N TYR A 137 19.26 -1.95 1.47
CA TYR A 137 18.94 -0.53 1.66
C TYR A 137 20.18 0.35 1.87
N GLY A 138 21.25 -0.19 2.45
CA GLY A 138 22.54 0.50 2.53
C GLY A 138 23.14 0.80 1.15
N ARG A 139 23.02 -0.15 0.21
CA ARG A 139 23.43 0.07 -1.17
C ARG A 139 22.51 1.03 -1.93
N LEU A 140 21.19 1.00 -1.66
CA LEU A 140 20.28 1.98 -2.22
C LEU A 140 20.73 3.39 -1.86
N TRP A 141 21.02 3.61 -0.58
CA TRP A 141 21.44 4.91 -0.07
C TRP A 141 22.82 5.34 -0.59
N ASN A 142 23.82 4.46 -0.49
CA ASN A 142 25.22 4.83 -0.75
C ASN A 142 25.63 4.74 -2.22
N GLN A 143 24.92 3.96 -3.04
CA GLN A 143 25.30 3.70 -4.43
C GLN A 143 24.19 4.06 -5.43
N LEU A 144 22.96 3.54 -5.26
CA LEU A 144 21.90 3.79 -6.24
C LEU A 144 21.46 5.25 -6.22
N ARG A 145 21.20 5.84 -5.05
CA ARG A 145 20.78 7.24 -4.93
C ARG A 145 21.73 8.22 -5.63
N PRO A 146 23.06 8.21 -5.37
CA PRO A 146 23.99 9.11 -6.08
C PRO A 146 24.01 8.87 -7.60
N THR A 147 23.85 7.63 -8.05
CA THR A 147 23.79 7.30 -9.48
C THR A 147 22.52 7.84 -10.13
N LEU A 148 21.38 7.75 -9.46
CA LEU A 148 20.12 8.35 -9.93
C LEU A 148 20.19 9.87 -9.97
N GLN A 149 20.84 10.51 -9.00
CA GLN A 149 21.10 11.96 -9.00
C GLN A 149 22.00 12.37 -10.18
N LEU A 150 23.02 11.57 -10.50
CA LEU A 150 23.84 11.82 -11.69
C LEU A 150 23.01 11.74 -12.98
N ALA A 151 22.15 10.73 -13.10
CA ALA A 151 21.23 10.62 -14.24
C ALA A 151 20.27 11.81 -14.30
N ALA A 152 19.73 12.24 -13.17
CA ALA A 152 18.83 13.38 -13.07
C ALA A 152 19.51 14.71 -13.48
N ARG A 153 20.75 14.96 -13.04
CA ARG A 153 21.53 16.13 -13.47
C ARG A 153 21.71 16.17 -14.98
N ARG A 154 22.08 15.04 -15.59
CA ARG A 154 22.20 14.94 -17.04
C ARG A 154 20.85 15.15 -17.73
N GLY A 155 19.79 14.56 -17.15
CA GLY A 155 18.40 14.72 -17.62
C GLY A 155 17.95 16.18 -17.59
N ALA A 156 18.24 16.92 -16.53
CA ALA A 156 17.89 18.34 -16.41
C ALA A 156 18.47 19.22 -17.53
N LEU A 157 19.62 18.84 -18.08
CA LEU A 157 20.23 19.55 -19.20
C LEU A 157 19.54 19.26 -20.53
N ILE A 158 19.09 18.03 -20.77
CA ILE A 158 18.58 17.61 -22.09
C ILE A 158 17.05 17.61 -22.16
N LEU A 159 16.34 17.47 -21.05
CA LEU A 159 14.87 17.39 -21.02
C LEU A 159 14.21 18.77 -20.97
N LYS A 160 14.95 19.84 -20.70
CA LYS A 160 14.40 21.19 -20.55
C LYS A 160 13.50 21.63 -21.70
N GLN A 161 13.79 21.21 -22.94
CA GLN A 161 12.99 21.50 -24.14
C GLN A 161 12.17 20.30 -24.62
N ASN A 162 12.14 19.20 -23.86
CA ASN A 162 11.39 18.02 -24.24
C ASN A 162 9.88 18.26 -24.01
N ALA A 163 9.08 18.14 -25.07
CA ALA A 163 7.66 18.42 -25.01
C ALA A 163 6.88 17.48 -24.07
N ALA A 164 7.31 16.20 -23.93
CA ALA A 164 6.68 15.27 -22.98
C ALA A 164 6.97 15.68 -21.53
N PHE A 165 8.20 16.11 -21.24
CA PHE A 165 8.58 16.62 -19.93
C PHE A 165 7.80 17.89 -19.55
N GLN A 166 7.61 18.83 -20.50
CA GLN A 166 6.81 20.03 -20.24
C GLN A 166 5.34 19.69 -19.98
N ARG A 167 4.73 18.81 -20.80
CA ARG A 167 3.36 18.34 -20.54
C ARG A 167 3.21 17.64 -19.19
N PHE A 168 4.20 16.85 -18.79
CA PHE A 168 4.21 16.23 -17.46
C PHE A 168 4.20 17.28 -16.35
N ARG A 169 5.07 18.30 -16.42
CA ARG A 169 5.12 19.39 -15.44
C ARG A 169 3.80 20.16 -15.35
N GLU A 170 3.21 20.48 -16.51
CA GLU A 170 1.90 21.15 -16.57
C GLU A 170 0.79 20.29 -15.95
N LYS A 171 0.73 19.01 -16.31
CA LYS A 171 -0.28 18.07 -15.82
C LYS A 171 -0.16 17.85 -14.30
N GLN A 172 1.05 17.76 -13.78
CA GLN A 172 1.32 17.44 -12.40
C GLN A 172 1.59 18.68 -11.50
N ALA A 173 1.30 19.89 -12.01
CA ALA A 173 1.57 21.16 -11.33
C ALA A 173 0.94 21.25 -9.92
N GLY A 174 -0.13 20.51 -9.65
CA GLY A 174 -0.84 20.53 -8.36
C GLY A 174 -0.04 20.00 -7.17
N TRP A 175 1.00 19.19 -7.43
CA TRP A 175 1.83 18.60 -6.36
C TRP A 175 3.34 18.62 -6.66
N LEU A 176 3.73 18.61 -7.94
CA LEU A 176 5.11 18.38 -8.38
C LEU A 176 6.08 19.44 -7.84
N ASP A 177 5.74 20.72 -7.91
CA ASP A 177 6.61 21.81 -7.40
C ASP A 177 6.82 21.66 -5.89
N ALA A 178 5.74 21.42 -5.13
CA ALA A 178 5.83 21.23 -3.68
C ALA A 178 6.76 20.06 -3.32
N TRP A 179 6.62 18.92 -3.98
CA TRP A 179 7.49 17.76 -3.78
C TRP A 179 8.93 18.06 -4.16
N CYS A 180 9.18 18.65 -5.33
CA CYS A 180 10.55 18.89 -5.80
C CYS A 180 11.32 19.88 -4.92
N ARG A 181 10.64 20.93 -4.44
CA ARG A 181 11.22 21.88 -3.46
C ARG A 181 11.46 21.21 -2.10
N PHE A 182 10.50 20.41 -1.60
CA PHE A 182 10.67 19.65 -0.37
C PHE A 182 11.85 18.67 -0.47
N SER A 183 11.95 17.91 -1.55
CA SER A 183 13.03 16.95 -1.79
C SER A 183 14.40 17.65 -1.85
N ALA A 184 14.47 18.79 -2.54
CA ALA A 184 15.68 19.60 -2.63
C ALA A 184 16.10 20.18 -1.28
N LEU A 185 15.15 20.69 -0.49
CA LEU A 185 15.42 21.19 0.88
C LEU A 185 15.90 20.08 1.80
N ARG A 186 15.23 18.91 1.74
CA ARG A 186 15.61 17.75 2.56
C ARG A 186 17.03 17.30 2.25
N GLU A 187 17.42 17.27 0.99
CA GLU A 187 18.79 16.94 0.59
C GLU A 187 19.79 18.02 1.02
N ALA A 188 19.50 19.30 0.80
CA ALA A 188 20.35 20.41 1.21
C ALA A 188 20.58 20.45 2.73
N ASN A 189 19.60 20.01 3.52
CA ASN A 189 19.67 19.88 4.98
C ASN A 189 20.16 18.49 5.45
N GLY A 190 20.85 17.73 4.61
CA GLY A 190 21.46 16.46 4.98
C GLY A 190 20.46 15.37 5.35
N PHE A 191 19.24 15.38 4.78
CA PHE A 191 18.17 14.42 5.01
C PHE A 191 17.63 14.38 6.45
N THR A 192 17.82 15.45 7.20
CA THR A 192 17.22 15.62 8.53
C THR A 192 15.72 15.87 8.44
N ALA A 193 15.01 15.72 9.56
CA ALA A 193 13.59 16.04 9.65
C ALA A 193 13.36 17.56 9.46
N PRO A 194 12.19 17.98 8.91
CA PRO A 194 11.92 19.38 8.55
C PRO A 194 12.01 20.40 9.70
N ASP A 195 11.80 19.98 10.93
CA ASP A 195 11.94 20.82 12.13
C ASP A 195 13.41 21.20 12.43
N LYS A 196 14.37 20.52 11.83
CA LYS A 196 15.83 20.74 11.99
C LYS A 196 16.47 21.46 10.80
N TRP A 197 15.68 21.86 9.82
CA TRP A 197 16.22 22.53 8.64
C TRP A 197 16.73 23.93 8.96
N THR A 198 17.90 24.24 8.41
CA THR A 198 18.58 25.53 8.50
C THR A 198 18.66 26.23 7.14
N ILE A 199 18.50 25.46 6.06
CA ILE A 199 18.39 25.95 4.68
C ILE A 199 16.91 25.95 4.33
N ASP A 200 16.36 27.10 3.98
CA ASP A 200 14.94 27.34 3.69
C ASP A 200 14.68 27.70 2.21
N ASP A 201 15.73 28.02 1.45
CA ASP A 201 15.65 28.22 0.01
C ASP A 201 16.13 26.98 -0.76
N ALA A 202 15.21 26.39 -1.54
CA ALA A 202 15.46 25.15 -2.26
C ALA A 202 16.46 25.37 -3.41
N PRO A 203 17.63 24.69 -3.41
CA PRO A 203 18.60 24.83 -4.50
C PRO A 203 17.99 24.42 -5.85
N SER A 204 17.95 25.34 -6.81
CA SER A 204 17.28 25.15 -8.10
C SER A 204 17.79 23.95 -8.89
N GLY A 205 19.07 23.59 -8.74
CA GLY A 205 19.65 22.38 -9.34
C GLY A 205 19.02 21.11 -8.80
N LEU A 206 18.85 21.00 -7.48
CA LEU A 206 18.23 19.85 -6.83
C LEU A 206 16.72 19.76 -7.13
N VAL A 207 16.05 20.91 -7.25
CA VAL A 207 14.64 20.96 -7.71
C VAL A 207 14.52 20.37 -9.10
N ALA A 208 15.37 20.77 -10.05
CA ALA A 208 15.36 20.24 -11.41
C ALA A 208 15.71 18.74 -11.46
N GLU A 209 16.62 18.27 -10.61
CA GLU A 209 16.93 16.84 -10.46
C GLU A 209 15.72 16.05 -9.99
N ALA A 210 14.99 16.54 -8.98
CA ALA A 210 13.78 15.91 -8.47
C ALA A 210 12.66 15.87 -9.52
N GLU A 211 12.44 16.96 -10.30
CA GLU A 211 11.48 16.97 -11.41
C GLU A 211 11.79 15.86 -12.45
N VAL A 212 13.06 15.71 -12.82
CA VAL A 212 13.49 14.68 -13.77
C VAL A 212 13.22 13.27 -13.24
N LEU A 213 13.54 13.01 -11.97
CA LEU A 213 13.29 11.68 -11.38
C LEU A 213 11.79 11.33 -11.38
N GLN A 214 10.92 12.29 -11.07
CA GLN A 214 9.48 12.06 -11.11
C GLN A 214 8.96 11.85 -12.53
N PHE A 215 9.47 12.58 -13.50
CA PHE A 215 9.14 12.35 -14.90
C PHE A 215 9.55 10.97 -15.40
N LEU A 216 10.78 10.54 -15.08
CA LEU A 216 11.29 9.22 -15.46
C LEU A 216 10.48 8.10 -14.80
N PHE A 217 10.11 8.27 -13.53
CA PHE A 217 9.24 7.32 -12.83
C PHE A 217 7.87 7.23 -13.54
N ALA A 218 7.24 8.37 -13.81
CA ALA A 218 5.93 8.41 -14.46
C ALA A 218 5.95 7.74 -15.84
N GLU A 219 6.98 7.98 -16.66
CA GLU A 219 7.10 7.35 -17.97
C GLU A 219 7.32 5.83 -17.87
N GLN A 220 8.21 5.37 -16.98
CA GLN A 220 8.48 3.94 -16.82
C GLN A 220 7.28 3.21 -16.23
N TRP A 221 6.60 3.78 -15.22
CA TRP A 221 5.39 3.21 -14.65
C TRP A 221 4.26 3.11 -15.69
N HIS A 222 4.01 4.20 -16.41
CA HIS A 222 3.00 4.21 -17.46
C HIS A 222 3.28 3.15 -18.54
N SER A 223 4.54 3.05 -18.99
CA SER A 223 4.97 2.03 -19.96
C SER A 223 4.78 0.60 -19.44
N LEU A 224 5.04 0.33 -18.16
CA LEU A 224 4.78 -0.97 -17.55
C LEU A 224 3.27 -1.24 -17.44
N ARG A 225 2.48 -0.24 -17.05
CA ARG A 225 1.02 -0.34 -16.92
C ARG A 225 0.36 -0.62 -18.28
N GLU A 226 0.74 0.09 -19.33
CA GLU A 226 0.26 -0.18 -20.69
C GLU A 226 0.62 -1.61 -21.15
N TYR A 227 1.87 -2.06 -20.87
CA TYR A 227 2.28 -3.42 -21.17
C TYR A 227 1.43 -4.45 -20.45
N ALA A 228 1.18 -4.26 -19.16
CA ALA A 228 0.35 -5.16 -18.34
C ALA A 228 -1.11 -5.19 -18.85
N HIS A 229 -1.69 -4.03 -19.17
CA HIS A 229 -3.02 -3.93 -19.76
C HIS A 229 -3.11 -4.69 -21.08
N GLY A 230 -2.09 -4.58 -21.94
CA GLY A 230 -1.99 -5.36 -23.19
C GLY A 230 -1.95 -6.88 -22.97
N LYS A 231 -1.62 -7.35 -21.76
CA LYS A 231 -1.65 -8.75 -21.34
C LYS A 231 -2.89 -9.12 -20.52
N GLY A 232 -3.82 -8.19 -20.31
CA GLY A 232 -5.02 -8.40 -19.50
C GLY A 232 -4.78 -8.34 -18.00
N VAL A 233 -3.65 -7.80 -17.54
CA VAL A 233 -3.30 -7.61 -16.14
C VAL A 233 -3.51 -6.15 -15.75
N ARG A 234 -4.23 -5.90 -14.64
CA ARG A 234 -4.49 -4.59 -14.05
C ARG A 234 -3.71 -4.44 -12.75
N PHE A 235 -3.49 -3.18 -12.32
CA PHE A 235 -2.83 -2.88 -11.07
C PHE A 235 -3.83 -2.56 -9.96
N PHE A 236 -3.62 -3.18 -8.80
CA PHE A 236 -4.32 -2.87 -7.57
C PHE A 236 -3.35 -2.20 -6.61
N GLY A 237 -3.57 -0.91 -6.38
CA GLY A 237 -2.74 -0.07 -5.51
C GLY A 237 -3.15 -0.14 -4.05
N ASP A 238 -2.35 0.51 -3.22
CA ASP A 238 -2.55 0.60 -1.79
C ASP A 238 -2.31 2.04 -1.33
N GLU A 239 -3.26 2.60 -0.59
CA GLU A 239 -3.24 3.98 -0.13
C GLU A 239 -3.24 4.02 1.40
N PRO A 240 -2.09 4.29 2.05
CA PRO A 240 -2.03 4.47 3.49
C PRO A 240 -2.96 5.59 3.94
N ILE A 241 -3.78 5.35 4.96
CA ILE A 241 -4.69 6.41 5.43
C ILE A 241 -3.91 7.64 5.90
N TYR A 242 -2.79 7.48 6.62
CA TYR A 242 -2.00 8.57 7.14
C TYR A 242 -0.78 8.90 6.28
N VAL A 243 -0.25 10.12 6.49
CA VAL A 243 0.99 10.60 5.87
C VAL A 243 2.14 10.56 6.87
N SER A 244 3.40 10.61 6.38
CA SER A 244 4.56 10.74 7.25
C SER A 244 4.61 12.12 7.92
N ALA A 245 4.93 12.16 9.21
CA ALA A 245 5.05 13.41 9.98
C ALA A 245 6.16 14.33 9.45
N ASP A 246 7.24 13.75 8.94
CA ASP A 246 8.37 14.46 8.34
C ASP A 246 8.28 14.52 6.79
N GLY A 247 7.12 14.20 6.24
CA GLY A 247 6.84 14.18 4.81
C GLY A 247 6.49 15.55 4.21
N CYS A 248 6.46 15.57 2.88
CA CYS A 248 6.10 16.73 2.08
C CYS A 248 4.68 17.24 2.41
N ASP A 249 3.73 16.33 2.53
CA ASP A 249 2.31 16.66 2.69
C ASP A 249 2.04 17.42 3.99
N ALA A 250 2.57 16.94 5.11
CA ALA A 250 2.46 17.61 6.41
C ALA A 250 3.20 18.96 6.43
N LYS A 251 4.36 19.05 5.73
CA LYS A 251 5.15 20.28 5.67
C LYS A 251 4.52 21.35 4.78
N THR A 252 3.92 20.98 3.66
CA THR A 252 3.42 21.93 2.66
C THR A 252 1.95 22.27 2.82
N ARG A 253 1.19 21.43 3.54
CA ARG A 253 -0.25 21.61 3.82
C ARG A 253 -0.56 21.43 5.32
N PRO A 254 0.18 22.13 6.22
CA PRO A 254 0.05 21.92 7.67
C PRO A 254 -1.39 22.15 8.20
N GLU A 255 -2.19 22.96 7.52
CA GLU A 255 -3.59 23.24 7.87
C GLU A 255 -4.50 22.00 7.77
N LEU A 256 -4.11 20.97 7.06
CA LEU A 256 -4.87 19.74 6.89
C LEU A 256 -4.66 18.74 8.04
N PHE A 257 -3.70 19.00 8.93
CA PHE A 257 -3.29 18.10 9.99
C PHE A 257 -3.39 18.76 11.36
N GLN A 258 -3.41 17.96 12.43
CA GLN A 258 -3.41 18.42 13.82
C GLN A 258 -1.97 18.72 14.25
N LEU A 259 -1.45 19.88 13.84
CA LEU A 259 -0.08 20.33 14.12
C LEU A 259 -0.09 21.56 15.05
N ASP A 260 0.98 21.73 15.83
CA ASP A 260 1.25 22.95 16.59
C ASP A 260 1.81 24.08 15.69
N GLU A 261 2.05 25.27 16.25
CA GLU A 261 2.60 26.41 15.51
C GLU A 261 4.03 26.16 14.97
N ALA A 262 4.74 25.18 15.51
CA ALA A 262 6.05 24.75 15.03
C ALA A 262 5.97 23.64 13.95
N GLY A 263 4.75 23.24 13.55
CA GLY A 263 4.51 22.19 12.55
C GLY A 263 4.71 20.77 13.09
N ARG A 264 4.68 20.56 14.40
CA ARG A 264 4.83 19.24 15.02
C ARG A 264 3.44 18.68 15.37
N PRO A 265 3.21 17.36 15.24
CA PRO A 265 1.96 16.75 15.65
C PRO A 265 1.62 17.05 17.12
N VAL A 266 0.39 17.47 17.41
CA VAL A 266 -0.12 17.59 18.79
C VAL A 266 -0.61 16.24 19.31
N ALA A 267 -1.03 15.38 18.42
CA ALA A 267 -1.36 13.98 18.66
C ALA A 267 -1.00 13.16 17.41
N VAL A 268 -0.78 11.88 17.59
CA VAL A 268 -0.36 10.96 16.52
C VAL A 268 -1.31 9.78 16.43
N ALA A 269 -1.34 9.17 15.24
CA ALA A 269 -2.11 7.98 14.97
C ALA A 269 -1.49 6.74 15.63
N GLY A 270 -2.34 5.79 15.96
CA GLY A 270 -1.98 4.48 16.47
C GLY A 270 -3.21 3.58 16.58
N VAL A 271 -3.05 2.47 17.26
CA VAL A 271 -4.14 1.57 17.67
C VAL A 271 -4.00 1.23 19.15
N PRO A 272 -5.12 1.02 19.88
CA PRO A 272 -5.08 0.71 21.30
C PRO A 272 -4.40 -0.65 21.55
N PRO A 273 -4.02 -0.93 22.80
CA PRO A 273 -3.64 -2.26 23.23
C PRO A 273 -4.67 -3.32 22.81
N ASP A 274 -4.17 -4.41 22.25
CA ASP A 274 -4.98 -5.56 21.86
C ASP A 274 -4.30 -6.86 22.30
N TYR A 275 -4.85 -8.00 21.90
CA TYR A 275 -4.31 -9.31 22.20
C TYR A 275 -2.91 -9.55 21.61
N PHE A 276 -2.57 -8.88 20.49
CA PHE A 276 -1.29 -9.03 19.79
C PHE A 276 -0.24 -8.01 20.20
N ALA A 277 -0.67 -6.83 20.67
CA ALA A 277 0.20 -5.72 21.04
C ALA A 277 -0.23 -5.13 22.40
N ALA A 278 0.37 -5.61 23.49
CA ALA A 278 0.02 -5.22 24.87
C ALA A 278 0.19 -3.70 25.13
N ASP A 279 1.01 -3.00 24.37
CA ASP A 279 1.23 -1.55 24.42
C ASP A 279 0.46 -0.78 23.33
N GLY A 280 -0.33 -1.50 22.51
CA GLY A 280 -0.87 -0.97 21.25
C GLY A 280 0.24 -0.74 20.23
N GLN A 281 -0.10 -0.06 19.14
CA GLN A 281 0.88 0.34 18.14
C GLN A 281 0.88 1.87 18.03
N LEU A 282 2.04 2.48 18.22
CA LEU A 282 2.26 3.90 18.04
C LEU A 282 2.87 4.14 16.66
N TRP A 283 2.07 4.65 15.72
CA TRP A 283 2.51 4.83 14.33
C TRP A 283 3.25 6.14 14.09
N GLY A 284 2.97 7.17 14.89
CA GLY A 284 3.66 8.46 14.81
C GLY A 284 3.21 9.39 13.68
N ASN A 285 2.25 8.98 12.86
CA ASN A 285 1.70 9.79 11.79
C ASN A 285 0.82 10.92 12.36
N PRO A 286 0.81 12.14 11.78
CA PRO A 286 -0.08 13.21 12.18
C PRO A 286 -1.55 12.85 11.88
N LEU A 287 -2.44 13.25 12.75
CA LEU A 287 -3.88 13.10 12.56
C LEU A 287 -4.43 14.20 11.64
N TYR A 288 -5.47 13.87 10.88
CA TYR A 288 -6.15 14.85 10.03
C TYR A 288 -7.02 15.82 10.82
N SER A 289 -7.08 17.07 10.38
CA SER A 289 -8.09 18.06 10.76
C SER A 289 -9.34 17.85 9.90
N TRP A 290 -10.13 16.80 10.20
CA TRP A 290 -11.26 16.37 9.37
C TRP A 290 -12.29 17.48 9.08
N GLU A 291 -12.47 18.44 9.99
CA GLU A 291 -13.32 19.61 9.77
C GLU A 291 -12.82 20.49 8.61
N ARG A 292 -11.49 20.64 8.49
CA ARG A 292 -10.87 21.39 7.38
C ARG A 292 -11.07 20.67 6.05
N HIS A 293 -10.88 19.36 6.03
CA HIS A 293 -11.13 18.54 4.83
C HIS A 293 -12.61 18.57 4.42
N ALA A 294 -13.53 18.51 5.36
CA ALA A 294 -14.97 18.58 5.09
C ALA A 294 -15.39 19.95 4.56
N ALA A 295 -14.77 21.03 5.05
CA ALA A 295 -15.10 22.41 4.66
C ALA A 295 -14.88 22.70 3.17
N ASP A 296 -13.92 22.01 2.52
CA ASP A 296 -13.66 22.14 1.08
C ASP A 296 -14.15 20.92 0.27
N GLY A 297 -14.97 20.05 0.88
CA GLY A 297 -15.52 18.85 0.26
C GLY A 297 -14.47 17.81 -0.03
N PHE A 298 -13.45 17.68 0.83
CA PHE A 298 -12.34 16.72 0.76
C PHE A 298 -11.48 16.89 -0.51
N ALA A 299 -11.23 18.14 -0.93
CA ALA A 299 -10.53 18.43 -2.17
C ALA A 299 -9.15 17.79 -2.26
N TRP A 300 -8.35 17.83 -1.17
CA TRP A 300 -7.03 17.19 -1.12
C TRP A 300 -7.12 15.67 -1.25
N TRP A 301 -8.07 15.02 -0.57
CA TRP A 301 -8.29 13.57 -0.67
C TRP A 301 -8.75 13.16 -2.07
N LYS A 302 -9.64 13.94 -2.68
CA LYS A 302 -10.04 13.72 -4.07
C LYS A 302 -8.84 13.79 -5.01
N ALA A 303 -8.00 14.83 -4.86
CA ALA A 303 -6.79 14.97 -5.66
C ALA A 303 -5.84 13.77 -5.49
N ARG A 304 -5.65 13.30 -4.25
CA ARG A 304 -4.83 12.15 -3.91
C ARG A 304 -5.35 10.87 -4.57
N VAL A 305 -6.61 10.51 -4.33
CA VAL A 305 -7.22 9.30 -4.91
C VAL A 305 -7.24 9.34 -6.44
N HIS A 306 -7.54 10.50 -7.05
CA HIS A 306 -7.50 10.62 -8.51
C HIS A 306 -6.08 10.50 -9.08
N HIS A 307 -5.07 10.99 -8.35
CA HIS A 307 -3.67 10.79 -8.74
C HIS A 307 -3.29 9.31 -8.68
N ASP A 308 -3.67 8.60 -7.61
CA ASP A 308 -3.41 7.17 -7.49
C ASP A 308 -4.15 6.35 -8.57
N LEU A 309 -5.34 6.78 -9.01
CA LEU A 309 -6.05 6.17 -10.13
C LEU A 309 -5.40 6.44 -11.50
N GLU A 310 -4.48 7.40 -11.62
CA GLU A 310 -3.59 7.48 -12.78
C GLU A 310 -2.52 6.36 -12.78
N LEU A 311 -2.16 5.86 -11.60
CA LEU A 311 -1.19 4.77 -11.43
C LEU A 311 -1.86 3.39 -11.41
N PHE A 312 -3.02 3.27 -10.80
CA PHE A 312 -3.70 2.00 -10.51
C PHE A 312 -5.09 1.93 -11.16
N ASP A 313 -5.65 0.72 -11.24
CA ASP A 313 -7.00 0.47 -11.76
C ASP A 313 -8.02 0.28 -10.63
N ALA A 314 -7.55 0.00 -9.42
CA ALA A 314 -8.30 -0.02 -8.17
C ALA A 314 -7.36 0.27 -7.00
N ILE A 315 -7.88 0.73 -5.87
CA ILE A 315 -7.10 1.16 -4.70
C ILE A 315 -7.68 0.53 -3.43
N ARG A 316 -6.82 -0.05 -2.59
CA ARG A 316 -7.13 -0.42 -1.22
C ARG A 316 -6.87 0.80 -0.33
N ILE A 317 -7.88 1.25 0.40
CA ILE A 317 -7.69 2.24 1.48
C ILE A 317 -7.28 1.46 2.72
N ASP A 318 -6.03 1.65 3.11
CA ASP A 318 -5.46 1.05 4.30
C ASP A 318 -6.08 1.65 5.56
N HIS A 319 -6.28 0.82 6.59
CA HIS A 319 -6.90 1.19 7.87
C HIS A 319 -8.21 1.98 7.71
N PHE A 320 -9.15 1.46 6.92
CA PHE A 320 -10.46 2.10 6.66
C PHE A 320 -11.23 2.42 7.95
N ARG A 321 -10.96 1.71 9.06
CA ARG A 321 -11.50 2.04 10.37
C ARG A 321 -11.31 3.52 10.70
N GLY A 322 -10.15 4.11 10.41
CA GLY A 322 -9.85 5.52 10.70
C GLY A 322 -10.80 6.53 10.04
N ILE A 323 -11.60 6.10 9.06
CA ILE A 323 -12.69 6.89 8.47
C ILE A 323 -13.94 6.86 9.36
N HIS A 324 -14.15 5.80 10.15
CA HIS A 324 -15.24 5.71 11.12
C HIS A 324 -14.84 6.30 12.47
N ASP A 325 -13.79 5.75 13.08
CA ASP A 325 -13.20 6.20 14.34
C ASP A 325 -11.68 6.00 14.31
N PHE A 326 -10.94 6.90 14.92
CA PHE A 326 -9.48 6.82 14.95
C PHE A 326 -8.93 6.95 16.37
N TRP A 327 -7.83 6.23 16.64
CA TRP A 327 -7.15 6.26 17.92
C TRP A 327 -6.13 7.39 17.93
N SER A 328 -6.35 8.39 18.78
CA SER A 328 -5.49 9.55 18.93
C SER A 328 -4.63 9.40 20.17
N VAL A 329 -3.32 9.38 19.99
CA VAL A 329 -2.34 9.26 21.07
C VAL A 329 -1.64 10.60 21.26
N PRO A 330 -1.51 11.14 22.50
CA PRO A 330 -0.78 12.38 22.73
C PRO A 330 0.65 12.32 22.17
N ALA A 331 1.10 13.39 21.53
CA ALA A 331 2.46 13.44 20.99
C ALA A 331 3.49 13.28 22.13
N GLY A 332 4.52 12.45 21.87
CA GLY A 332 5.55 12.16 22.88
C GLY A 332 5.18 11.06 23.88
N ALA A 333 3.97 10.47 23.81
CA ALA A 333 3.64 9.28 24.59
C ALA A 333 4.59 8.13 24.27
N PRO A 334 5.01 7.32 25.27
CA PRO A 334 5.97 6.22 25.06
C PRO A 334 5.35 5.02 24.34
N ASN A 335 4.02 4.91 24.33
CA ASN A 335 3.25 3.85 23.67
C ASN A 335 1.82 4.33 23.40
N ALA A 336 0.96 3.45 22.88
CA ALA A 336 -0.40 3.81 22.48
C ALA A 336 -1.46 3.64 23.59
N ARG A 337 -1.10 3.33 24.84
CA ARG A 337 -2.04 3.01 25.93
C ARG A 337 -2.91 4.20 26.34
N GLU A 338 -2.35 5.42 26.30
CA GLU A 338 -3.02 6.64 26.77
C GLU A 338 -3.84 7.34 25.68
N GLY A 339 -4.09 6.67 24.56
CA GLY A 339 -4.88 7.22 23.47
C GLY A 339 -6.38 7.27 23.80
N GLN A 340 -7.13 7.90 22.90
CA GLN A 340 -8.59 8.01 22.96
C GLN A 340 -9.20 7.87 21.57
N TRP A 341 -10.43 7.34 21.50
CA TRP A 341 -11.20 7.27 20.26
C TRP A 341 -11.87 8.61 19.94
N PHE A 342 -11.77 8.99 18.68
CA PHE A 342 -12.46 10.13 18.10
C PHE A 342 -13.22 9.71 16.85
N ASP A 343 -14.35 10.39 16.57
CA ASP A 343 -15.11 10.15 15.36
C ASP A 343 -14.31 10.58 14.11
N GLY A 344 -14.31 9.73 13.10
CA GLY A 344 -13.82 10.04 11.76
C GLY A 344 -14.87 10.76 10.90
N PRO A 345 -14.55 11.09 9.64
CA PRO A 345 -15.45 11.84 8.74
C PRO A 345 -16.64 11.01 8.22
N GLY A 346 -16.65 9.70 8.40
CA GLY A 346 -17.75 8.81 8.08
C GLY A 346 -18.25 8.89 6.64
N LEU A 347 -19.59 8.86 6.49
CA LEU A 347 -20.24 8.90 5.18
C LEU A 347 -19.98 10.19 4.37
N ALA A 348 -19.61 11.30 5.02
CA ALA A 348 -19.24 12.51 4.29
C ALA A 348 -17.99 12.30 3.44
N PHE A 349 -16.99 11.57 3.96
CA PHE A 349 -15.77 11.23 3.24
C PHE A 349 -16.04 10.20 2.13
N THR A 350 -16.68 9.08 2.46
CA THR A 350 -16.94 8.03 1.47
C THR A 350 -17.90 8.51 0.38
N GLY A 351 -18.86 9.38 0.71
CA GLY A 351 -19.74 10.01 -0.26
C GLY A 351 -18.99 10.96 -1.21
N ALA A 352 -17.94 11.65 -0.73
CA ALA A 352 -17.09 12.50 -1.59
C ALA A 352 -16.26 11.70 -2.60
N LEU A 353 -16.00 10.42 -2.34
CA LEU A 353 -15.25 9.47 -3.19
C LEU A 353 -16.17 8.41 -3.84
N ALA A 354 -17.48 8.57 -3.77
CA ALA A 354 -18.44 7.60 -4.28
C ALA A 354 -18.24 7.33 -5.78
N GLY A 355 -18.36 6.06 -6.18
CA GLY A 355 -18.21 5.64 -7.57
C GLY A 355 -16.76 5.41 -8.01
N LEU A 356 -15.77 5.67 -7.16
CA LEU A 356 -14.37 5.34 -7.44
C LEU A 356 -14.09 3.85 -7.12
N PRO A 357 -13.10 3.22 -7.79
CA PRO A 357 -12.78 1.79 -7.63
C PRO A 357 -11.96 1.54 -6.36
N LEU A 358 -12.61 1.68 -5.20
CA LEU A 358 -12.00 1.58 -3.88
C LEU A 358 -12.37 0.27 -3.18
N VAL A 359 -11.49 -0.20 -2.31
CA VAL A 359 -11.64 -1.33 -1.39
C VAL A 359 -11.33 -0.86 0.02
N ALA A 360 -12.15 -1.21 1.00
CA ALA A 360 -11.92 -0.88 2.38
C ALA A 360 -11.08 -1.98 3.07
N GLU A 361 -9.95 -1.63 3.65
CA GLU A 361 -9.26 -2.52 4.58
C GLU A 361 -9.96 -2.43 5.94
N ASP A 362 -10.75 -3.45 6.24
CA ASP A 362 -11.54 -3.62 7.44
C ASP A 362 -11.04 -4.80 8.28
N LEU A 363 -9.72 -4.85 8.52
CA LEU A 363 -9.07 -5.88 9.33
C LEU A 363 -8.92 -5.43 10.79
N GLY A 364 -8.62 -6.37 11.68
CA GLY A 364 -8.39 -6.13 13.10
C GLY A 364 -9.67 -6.10 13.95
N LEU A 365 -9.60 -5.45 15.12
CA LEU A 365 -10.73 -5.33 16.04
C LEU A 365 -11.71 -4.26 15.54
N LEU A 366 -12.74 -4.69 14.84
CA LEU A 366 -13.74 -3.79 14.27
C LEU A 366 -14.88 -3.50 15.26
N SER A 367 -15.29 -2.23 15.36
CA SER A 367 -16.60 -1.88 15.90
C SER A 367 -17.69 -2.18 14.86
N PRO A 368 -18.93 -2.50 15.29
CA PRO A 368 -20.04 -2.70 14.35
C PRO A 368 -20.26 -1.50 13.41
N GLY A 369 -19.92 -0.29 13.84
CA GLY A 369 -20.04 0.94 13.03
C GLY A 369 -19.13 0.95 11.79
N VAL A 370 -17.97 0.33 11.85
CA VAL A 370 -17.06 0.22 10.68
C VAL A 370 -17.68 -0.62 9.56
N ASP A 371 -18.28 -1.77 9.90
CA ASP A 371 -18.93 -2.64 8.91
C ASP A 371 -20.19 -1.96 8.32
N VAL A 372 -20.96 -1.25 9.15
CA VAL A 372 -22.10 -0.43 8.68
C VAL A 372 -21.61 0.64 7.71
N LEU A 373 -20.60 1.44 8.08
CA LEU A 373 -20.05 2.49 7.21
C LEU A 373 -19.57 1.90 5.87
N ARG A 374 -18.83 0.79 5.90
CA ARG A 374 -18.34 0.12 4.69
C ARG A 374 -19.49 -0.30 3.77
N LYS A 375 -20.52 -0.96 4.34
CA LYS A 375 -21.69 -1.42 3.57
C LYS A 375 -22.50 -0.26 3.00
N ASP A 376 -22.75 0.76 3.79
CA ASP A 376 -23.47 1.98 3.36
C ASP A 376 -22.71 2.74 2.27
N SER A 377 -21.37 2.62 2.26
CA SER A 377 -20.51 3.17 1.21
C SER A 377 -20.43 2.29 -0.05
N GLY A 378 -21.02 1.07 -0.03
CA GLY A 378 -20.96 0.11 -1.14
C GLY A 378 -19.56 -0.43 -1.44
N LEU A 379 -18.63 -0.34 -0.49
CA LEU A 379 -17.24 -0.78 -0.66
C LEU A 379 -17.07 -2.26 -0.30
N PRO A 380 -16.32 -3.05 -1.09
CA PRO A 380 -15.90 -4.36 -0.65
C PRO A 380 -14.91 -4.26 0.50
N GLY A 381 -15.02 -5.17 1.47
CA GLY A 381 -14.05 -5.34 2.55
C GLY A 381 -13.06 -6.46 2.27
N MET A 382 -12.27 -6.83 3.27
CA MET A 382 -11.23 -7.85 3.15
C MET A 382 -11.51 -9.08 4.04
N SER A 383 -11.09 -10.26 3.58
CA SER A 383 -11.00 -11.47 4.40
C SER A 383 -9.63 -12.11 4.22
N VAL A 384 -8.94 -12.40 5.32
CA VAL A 384 -7.62 -13.03 5.34
C VAL A 384 -7.75 -14.41 5.96
N LEU A 385 -7.52 -15.47 5.20
CA LEU A 385 -7.78 -16.84 5.64
C LEU A 385 -6.98 -17.23 6.89
N GLN A 386 -5.75 -16.76 7.04
CA GLN A 386 -4.95 -17.00 8.25
C GLN A 386 -5.66 -16.54 9.53
N PHE A 387 -6.44 -15.46 9.49
CA PHE A 387 -7.19 -14.95 10.64
C PHE A 387 -8.47 -15.75 10.94
N GLY A 388 -8.81 -16.69 10.05
CA GLY A 388 -10.01 -17.52 10.21
C GLY A 388 -9.90 -18.55 11.35
N PHE A 389 -8.69 -18.93 11.77
CA PHE A 389 -8.45 -20.11 12.60
C PHE A 389 -7.97 -19.83 14.01
N GLY A 390 -7.66 -18.59 14.38
CA GLY A 390 -7.20 -18.20 15.72
C GLY A 390 -8.25 -18.32 16.82
N GLY A 391 -9.53 -18.47 16.48
CA GLY A 391 -10.66 -18.57 17.39
C GLY A 391 -11.80 -19.42 16.83
N PRO A 392 -12.99 -19.41 17.48
CA PRO A 392 -14.17 -20.11 16.96
C PRO A 392 -14.63 -19.52 15.62
N PRO A 393 -15.25 -20.34 14.74
CA PRO A 393 -15.66 -19.90 13.42
C PRO A 393 -16.88 -18.97 13.42
N GLU A 394 -17.69 -19.00 14.47
CA GLU A 394 -18.95 -18.25 14.56
C GLU A 394 -18.70 -16.74 14.50
N GLY A 395 -19.30 -16.09 13.48
CA GLY A 395 -19.17 -14.64 13.29
C GLY A 395 -17.80 -14.15 12.81
N ASN A 396 -16.81 -15.04 12.62
CA ASN A 396 -15.50 -14.65 12.10
C ASN A 396 -15.56 -14.44 10.57
N PRO A 397 -15.42 -13.22 10.03
CA PRO A 397 -15.55 -12.92 8.60
C PRO A 397 -14.40 -13.50 7.77
N HIS A 398 -13.36 -14.01 8.42
CA HIS A 398 -12.18 -14.60 7.77
C HIS A 398 -12.30 -16.13 7.65
N PHE A 399 -13.25 -16.75 8.36
CA PHE A 399 -13.45 -18.18 8.28
C PHE A 399 -14.08 -18.57 6.94
N PRO A 400 -13.60 -19.60 6.23
CA PRO A 400 -13.97 -19.88 4.84
C PRO A 400 -15.47 -19.92 4.54
N THR A 401 -16.30 -20.47 5.43
CA THR A 401 -17.76 -20.58 5.24
C THR A 401 -18.52 -19.28 5.51
N ASN A 402 -17.89 -18.29 6.13
CA ASN A 402 -18.50 -17.00 6.48
C ASN A 402 -18.17 -15.89 5.47
N ILE A 403 -17.29 -16.18 4.50
CA ILE A 403 -16.89 -15.23 3.49
C ILE A 403 -18.07 -14.92 2.57
N THR A 404 -18.37 -13.64 2.39
CA THR A 404 -19.44 -13.13 1.54
C THR A 404 -18.91 -12.59 0.21
N ALA A 405 -19.81 -12.35 -0.75
CA ALA A 405 -19.43 -11.90 -2.09
C ALA A 405 -18.79 -10.50 -2.11
N ASP A 406 -19.07 -9.67 -1.11
CA ASP A 406 -18.54 -8.31 -0.94
C ASP A 406 -17.14 -8.29 -0.28
N ARG A 407 -16.36 -9.38 -0.40
CA ARG A 407 -15.01 -9.49 0.16
C ARG A 407 -13.95 -9.68 -0.91
N VAL A 408 -12.79 -9.04 -0.68
CA VAL A 408 -11.51 -9.36 -1.32
C VAL A 408 -10.79 -10.33 -0.41
N VAL A 409 -10.51 -11.53 -0.91
CA VAL A 409 -10.05 -12.66 -0.09
C VAL A 409 -8.56 -12.90 -0.28
N TYR A 410 -7.82 -13.06 0.81
CA TYR A 410 -6.38 -13.30 0.81
C TYR A 410 -6.03 -14.60 1.51
N THR A 411 -4.97 -15.27 1.07
CA THR A 411 -4.30 -16.29 1.90
C THR A 411 -3.60 -15.65 3.08
N GLY A 412 -2.89 -14.56 2.86
CA GLY A 412 -2.25 -13.61 3.76
C GLY A 412 -2.00 -12.30 3.02
N THR A 413 -1.74 -11.22 3.72
CA THR A 413 -1.31 -9.92 3.16
C THR A 413 0.22 -9.79 3.24
N HIS A 414 0.75 -8.62 2.88
CA HIS A 414 2.17 -8.28 3.08
C HIS A 414 2.59 -8.26 4.57
N ASP A 415 1.65 -8.13 5.50
CA ASP A 415 1.87 -8.07 6.95
C ASP A 415 1.85 -9.46 7.61
N ASN A 416 1.27 -10.44 6.93
CA ASN A 416 1.20 -11.79 7.45
C ASN A 416 2.51 -12.56 7.23
N ASP A 417 2.71 -13.62 7.97
CA ASP A 417 3.68 -14.65 7.59
C ASP A 417 3.21 -15.36 6.31
N THR A 418 4.12 -16.02 5.61
CA THR A 418 3.73 -16.92 4.52
C THR A 418 2.82 -18.01 5.08
N VAL A 419 1.95 -18.57 4.24
CA VAL A 419 1.06 -19.66 4.69
C VAL A 419 1.85 -20.84 5.25
N VAL A 420 3.01 -21.17 4.67
CA VAL A 420 3.87 -22.25 5.16
C VAL A 420 4.46 -21.89 6.53
N GLY A 421 4.97 -20.67 6.70
CA GLY A 421 5.51 -20.17 7.97
C GLY A 421 4.45 -20.11 9.07
N TRP A 422 3.28 -19.54 8.76
CA TRP A 422 2.14 -19.47 9.66
C TRP A 422 1.70 -20.86 10.13
N TYR A 423 1.47 -21.79 9.20
CA TYR A 423 1.01 -23.15 9.56
C TYR A 423 2.05 -23.91 10.39
N ALA A 424 3.33 -23.72 10.11
CA ALA A 424 4.41 -24.31 10.90
C ALA A 424 4.43 -23.83 12.37
N GLN A 425 4.00 -22.58 12.62
CA GLN A 425 3.97 -21.97 13.96
C GLN A 425 2.58 -22.04 14.62
N ALA A 426 1.54 -22.48 13.91
CA ALA A 426 0.17 -22.57 14.41
C ALA A 426 0.09 -23.47 15.66
N SER A 427 -0.72 -23.06 16.64
CA SER A 427 -1.00 -23.86 17.83
C SER A 427 -1.68 -25.19 17.48
N ALA A 428 -1.69 -26.15 18.41
CA ALA A 428 -2.34 -27.45 18.21
C ALA A 428 -3.85 -27.28 17.95
N GLU A 429 -4.50 -26.35 18.66
CA GLU A 429 -5.92 -26.04 18.49
C GLU A 429 -6.18 -25.40 17.12
N GLU A 430 -5.32 -24.48 16.70
CA GLU A 430 -5.44 -23.83 15.38
C GLU A 430 -5.24 -24.84 14.27
N ARG A 431 -4.23 -25.70 14.33
CA ARG A 431 -4.04 -26.80 13.36
C ARG A 431 -5.24 -27.74 13.31
N THR A 432 -5.80 -28.12 14.45
CA THR A 432 -6.99 -28.95 14.49
C THR A 432 -8.16 -28.30 13.75
N ARG A 433 -8.37 -26.98 13.93
CA ARG A 433 -9.41 -26.24 13.18
C ARG A 433 -9.12 -26.17 11.67
N VAL A 434 -7.86 -25.95 11.30
CA VAL A 434 -7.45 -25.94 9.88
C VAL A 434 -7.68 -27.29 9.24
N GLU A 435 -7.23 -28.38 9.88
CA GLU A 435 -7.35 -29.74 9.37
C GLU A 435 -8.79 -30.23 9.34
N ALA A 436 -9.65 -29.76 10.23
CA ALA A 436 -11.09 -30.03 10.20
C ALA A 436 -11.77 -29.45 8.95
N VAL A 437 -11.25 -28.32 8.41
CA VAL A 437 -11.80 -27.67 7.21
C VAL A 437 -11.17 -28.23 5.93
N PHE A 438 -9.85 -28.41 5.91
CA PHE A 438 -9.10 -28.69 4.68
C PHE A 438 -8.57 -30.13 4.58
N GLY A 439 -8.67 -30.93 5.64
CA GLY A 439 -8.02 -32.24 5.72
C GLY A 439 -6.51 -32.13 5.86
N ALA A 440 -5.77 -33.10 5.32
CA ALA A 440 -4.32 -33.13 5.41
C ALA A 440 -3.67 -31.90 4.76
N MET A 441 -2.70 -31.31 5.44
CA MET A 441 -2.04 -30.06 5.08
C MET A 441 -0.59 -30.28 4.57
N ASP A 442 -0.39 -31.28 3.69
CA ASP A 442 0.93 -31.56 3.08
C ASP A 442 1.45 -30.37 2.25
N ALA A 443 0.56 -29.56 1.70
CA ALA A 443 0.88 -28.34 0.96
C ALA A 443 -0.06 -27.20 1.41
N PRO A 444 0.16 -26.60 2.61
CA PRO A 444 -0.77 -25.64 3.19
C PRO A 444 -1.02 -24.43 2.30
N HIS A 445 0.01 -23.92 1.60
CA HIS A 445 -0.10 -22.82 0.66
C HIS A 445 -1.07 -23.11 -0.50
N ILE A 446 -1.07 -24.31 -1.03
CA ILE A 446 -2.00 -24.72 -2.09
C ILE A 446 -3.42 -24.80 -1.55
N ARG A 447 -3.62 -25.42 -0.36
CA ARG A 447 -4.96 -25.57 0.26
C ARG A 447 -5.62 -24.22 0.54
N LEU A 448 -4.87 -23.28 1.16
CA LEU A 448 -5.41 -21.96 1.41
C LEU A 448 -5.64 -21.16 0.12
N ALA A 449 -4.73 -21.27 -0.86
CA ALA A 449 -4.92 -20.62 -2.16
C ALA A 449 -6.17 -21.14 -2.88
N GLU A 450 -6.39 -22.46 -2.92
CA GLU A 450 -7.59 -23.06 -3.49
C GLU A 450 -8.86 -22.61 -2.76
N ALA A 451 -8.82 -22.49 -1.42
CA ALA A 451 -9.94 -21.98 -0.63
C ALA A 451 -10.23 -20.49 -0.93
N ALA A 452 -9.20 -19.65 -1.02
CA ALA A 452 -9.36 -18.24 -1.40
C ALA A 452 -9.97 -18.11 -2.79
N LEU A 453 -9.49 -18.90 -3.76
CA LEU A 453 -9.99 -18.90 -5.12
C LEU A 453 -11.44 -19.43 -5.20
N ALA A 454 -11.77 -20.48 -4.46
CA ALA A 454 -13.12 -21.08 -4.45
C ALA A 454 -14.16 -20.23 -3.69
N SER A 455 -13.71 -19.30 -2.81
CA SER A 455 -14.60 -18.45 -2.01
C SER A 455 -15.59 -17.65 -2.87
N PRO A 456 -16.74 -17.23 -2.31
CA PRO A 456 -17.68 -16.36 -3.02
C PRO A 456 -17.17 -14.93 -3.25
N GLY A 457 -16.10 -14.52 -2.57
CA GLY A 457 -15.56 -13.16 -2.63
C GLY A 457 -15.33 -12.64 -4.05
N ILE A 458 -15.52 -11.33 -4.27
CA ILE A 458 -15.44 -10.69 -5.59
C ILE A 458 -14.05 -10.82 -6.21
N ALA A 459 -13.00 -10.77 -5.40
CA ALA A 459 -11.63 -10.98 -5.83
C ALA A 459 -10.87 -11.88 -4.84
N ALA A 460 -9.82 -12.57 -5.32
CA ALA A 460 -8.91 -13.35 -4.48
C ALA A 460 -7.47 -13.00 -4.81
N PHE A 461 -6.66 -12.67 -3.80
CA PHE A 461 -5.25 -12.32 -3.95
C PHE A 461 -4.37 -13.30 -3.18
N ILE A 462 -3.28 -13.70 -3.83
CA ILE A 462 -2.30 -14.63 -3.28
C ILE A 462 -0.93 -13.96 -3.33
N PRO A 463 -0.21 -13.80 -2.19
CA PRO A 463 1.18 -13.38 -2.21
C PRO A 463 2.04 -14.33 -3.04
N VAL A 464 3.02 -13.78 -3.74
CA VAL A 464 3.97 -14.59 -4.54
C VAL A 464 4.65 -15.66 -3.70
N GLN A 465 4.95 -15.36 -2.44
CA GLN A 465 5.55 -16.29 -1.51
C GLN A 465 4.70 -17.55 -1.32
N ASP A 466 3.37 -17.37 -1.25
CA ASP A 466 2.42 -18.49 -1.14
C ASP A 466 2.25 -19.23 -2.48
N LEU A 467 2.31 -18.53 -3.62
CA LEU A 467 2.35 -19.20 -4.93
C LEU A 467 3.55 -20.14 -5.07
N LEU A 468 4.67 -19.77 -4.45
CA LEU A 468 5.94 -20.51 -4.46
C LEU A 468 6.08 -21.51 -3.31
N GLY A 469 5.20 -21.47 -2.30
CA GLY A 469 5.28 -22.31 -1.11
C GLY A 469 6.51 -22.04 -0.24
N LEU A 470 6.90 -20.78 -0.11
CA LEU A 470 8.05 -20.35 0.68
C LEU A 470 7.71 -20.31 2.17
N GLY A 471 8.72 -20.55 3.02
CA GLY A 471 8.60 -20.47 4.47
C GLY A 471 8.72 -19.04 5.01
N ALA A 472 8.78 -18.92 6.34
CA ALA A 472 8.82 -17.66 7.08
C ALA A 472 10.03 -16.76 6.72
N GLU A 473 11.09 -17.32 6.17
CA GLU A 473 12.26 -16.58 5.68
C GLU A 473 11.91 -15.61 4.54
N ALA A 474 10.79 -15.86 3.85
CA ALA A 474 10.27 -15.02 2.78
C ALA A 474 9.21 -14.02 3.25
N ARG A 475 8.93 -13.91 4.54
CA ARG A 475 8.01 -12.92 5.09
C ARG A 475 8.45 -11.51 4.71
N PHE A 476 7.51 -10.66 4.26
CA PHE A 476 7.81 -9.35 3.72
C PHE A 476 7.81 -8.27 4.80
N ASN A 477 6.80 -8.26 5.67
CA ASN A 477 6.67 -7.34 6.80
C ASN A 477 6.22 -8.04 8.07
N THR A 478 6.72 -7.56 9.21
CA THR A 478 6.26 -7.93 10.55
C THR A 478 5.88 -6.65 11.27
N PRO A 479 4.59 -6.30 11.34
CA PRO A 479 4.13 -5.11 12.06
C PRO A 479 4.66 -5.05 13.48
N GLY A 480 5.03 -3.85 13.94
CA GLY A 480 5.61 -3.66 15.28
C GLY A 480 7.11 -4.00 15.40
N ASN A 481 7.71 -4.63 14.41
CA ASN A 481 9.17 -4.84 14.38
C ASN A 481 9.83 -3.71 13.55
N PRO A 482 10.76 -2.93 14.12
CA PRO A 482 11.41 -1.84 13.40
C PRO A 482 12.50 -2.29 12.42
N GLN A 483 12.87 -3.56 12.39
CA GLN A 483 14.01 -4.09 11.63
C GLN A 483 13.65 -5.31 10.80
N GLY A 484 14.36 -5.52 9.68
CA GLY A 484 14.28 -6.73 8.85
C GLY A 484 13.09 -6.78 7.89
N ASN A 485 12.22 -5.78 7.90
CA ASN A 485 11.06 -5.67 7.03
C ASN A 485 11.42 -5.18 5.61
N TRP A 486 10.50 -5.40 4.66
CA TRP A 486 10.55 -4.89 3.28
C TRP A 486 11.77 -5.35 2.46
N GLY A 487 12.57 -6.25 3.02
CA GLY A 487 13.83 -6.66 2.46
C GLY A 487 13.79 -7.93 1.61
N TRP A 488 12.76 -8.78 1.76
CA TRP A 488 12.69 -10.00 0.97
C TRP A 488 12.63 -9.70 -0.53
N ARG A 489 13.38 -10.48 -1.31
CA ARG A 489 13.48 -10.33 -2.75
C ARG A 489 13.48 -11.68 -3.44
N MET A 490 12.66 -11.84 -4.46
CA MET A 490 12.58 -13.06 -5.26
C MET A 490 13.89 -13.26 -6.04
N SER A 491 14.37 -14.50 -6.10
CA SER A 491 15.50 -14.87 -6.95
C SER A 491 15.05 -15.18 -8.39
N ASP A 492 15.98 -15.18 -9.34
CA ASP A 492 15.71 -15.60 -10.73
C ASP A 492 15.23 -17.04 -10.83
N LEU A 493 15.73 -17.93 -9.95
CA LEU A 493 15.27 -19.31 -9.86
C LEU A 493 13.80 -19.37 -9.40
N GLN A 494 13.41 -18.58 -8.40
CA GLN A 494 12.03 -18.50 -7.93
C GLN A 494 11.09 -17.96 -9.01
N LEU A 495 11.51 -16.92 -9.77
CA LEU A 495 10.73 -16.41 -10.89
C LEU A 495 10.57 -17.46 -11.99
N THR A 496 11.62 -18.25 -12.26
CA THR A 496 11.57 -19.36 -13.23
C THR A 496 10.66 -20.49 -12.74
N THR A 497 10.68 -20.81 -11.43
CA THR A 497 9.78 -21.78 -10.80
C THR A 497 8.32 -21.32 -10.91
N LEU A 498 8.05 -20.04 -10.66
CA LEU A 498 6.71 -19.47 -10.84
C LEU A 498 6.23 -19.62 -12.28
N ALA A 499 7.09 -19.35 -13.26
CA ALA A 499 6.77 -19.56 -14.68
C ALA A 499 6.45 -21.03 -14.98
N ALA A 500 7.21 -21.98 -14.44
CA ALA A 500 6.99 -23.41 -14.63
C ALA A 500 5.65 -23.89 -14.04
N THR A 501 5.16 -23.25 -12.97
CA THR A 501 3.88 -23.59 -12.32
C THR A 501 2.67 -22.86 -12.93
N ALA A 502 2.85 -21.93 -13.86
CA ALA A 502 1.79 -21.11 -14.44
C ALA A 502 0.60 -21.93 -14.98
N GLY A 503 0.87 -23.05 -15.67
CA GLY A 503 -0.16 -23.95 -16.18
C GLY A 503 -1.03 -24.57 -15.08
N ALA A 504 -0.43 -24.96 -13.95
CA ALA A 504 -1.14 -25.50 -12.80
C ALA A 504 -2.04 -24.44 -12.12
N TRP A 505 -1.54 -23.21 -11.99
CA TRP A 505 -2.34 -22.08 -11.47
C TRP A 505 -3.51 -21.75 -12.38
N LYS A 506 -3.29 -21.76 -13.70
CA LYS A 506 -4.38 -21.55 -14.68
C LYS A 506 -5.51 -22.58 -14.53
N GLN A 507 -5.18 -23.84 -14.28
CA GLN A 507 -6.21 -24.87 -14.04
C GLN A 507 -7.00 -24.61 -12.75
N ARG A 508 -6.33 -24.20 -11.65
CA ARG A 508 -6.98 -23.82 -10.39
C ARG A 508 -7.92 -22.63 -10.58
N LEU A 509 -7.47 -21.58 -11.27
CA LEU A 509 -8.27 -20.40 -11.59
C LEU A 509 -9.50 -20.76 -12.45
N LYS A 510 -9.33 -21.67 -13.42
CA LYS A 510 -10.44 -22.17 -14.24
C LYS A 510 -11.46 -22.91 -13.40
N ALA A 511 -11.02 -23.83 -12.53
CA ALA A 511 -11.90 -24.58 -11.62
C ALA A 511 -12.68 -23.66 -10.67
N ALA A 512 -12.05 -22.58 -10.21
CA ALA A 512 -12.64 -21.55 -9.36
C ALA A 512 -13.49 -20.50 -10.11
N GLN A 513 -13.59 -20.59 -11.43
CA GLN A 513 -14.30 -19.62 -12.29
C GLN A 513 -13.79 -18.17 -12.13
N ARG A 514 -12.46 -18.00 -12.05
CA ARG A 514 -11.78 -16.69 -11.89
C ARG A 514 -10.84 -16.33 -13.07
N LEU A 515 -10.88 -17.10 -14.16
CA LEU A 515 -10.14 -16.70 -15.36
C LEU A 515 -10.73 -15.40 -15.94
N SER A 516 -9.88 -14.48 -16.34
CA SER A 516 -10.29 -13.44 -17.28
C SER A 516 -10.62 -14.08 -18.62
N ALA A 517 -11.77 -13.70 -19.18
CA ALA A 517 -12.19 -14.12 -20.51
C ALA A 517 -11.21 -13.61 -21.56
#